data_e2fbdd10ad5feaac7c6e335ed2670826
#
_entry.id   e2fbdd10ad5feaac7c6e335ed2670826
#
_cell.length_a   1.000
_cell.length_b   1.000
_cell.length_c   1.000
_cell.angle_alpha   90.00
_cell.angle_beta   90.00
_cell.angle_gamma   90.00
#
_symmetry.space_group_name_H-M   'P 1'
#
loop_
_entity.id
_entity.type
_entity.pdbx_description
1 polymer ?
#
loop_
_entity_poly.entity_id
_entity_poly.type
_entity_poly.pdbx_seq_one_letter_code
_entity_poly.pdbx_strand_id
1 'polypeptide(L)'
;MTAKKPIFVVIEDGTEYFDRFQRFLGDAFTLIPARDFAAARAAAPGADGLLLDLDFRRTPPDRLVDERGPAPQPLDAGTRARLSETQGILILRQLRAAGVTLPALLFADIDDPGQTRFLTTSLAPLTIAGSRLGVREIAALMRAAV
;
A
#
# COMPACT_ATOMS: atom_id res chain seq x y z
N MET A 1 -4.95 -16.08 27.69
CA MET A 1 -4.22 -16.07 26.42
C MET A 1 -4.54 -14.78 25.67
N THR A 2 -3.54 -13.93 25.46
CA THR A 2 -3.75 -12.71 24.69
C THR A 2 -3.73 -13.03 23.19
N ALA A 3 -4.74 -12.55 22.47
CA ALA A 3 -4.76 -12.71 21.03
C ALA A 3 -3.58 -11.95 20.40
N LYS A 4 -2.95 -12.56 19.41
CA LYS A 4 -1.87 -11.93 18.67
C LYS A 4 -2.43 -10.75 17.87
N LYS A 5 -1.75 -9.62 17.91
CA LYS A 5 -2.14 -8.44 17.12
C LYS A 5 -1.98 -8.74 15.64
N PRO A 6 -2.94 -8.36 14.79
CA PRO A 6 -2.74 -8.43 13.36
C PRO A 6 -1.57 -7.56 12.92
N ILE A 7 -0.82 -8.03 11.91
CA ILE A 7 0.36 -7.38 11.38
C ILE A 7 0.02 -6.77 10.03
N PHE A 8 0.24 -5.45 9.90
CA PHE A 8 0.04 -4.73 8.64
C PHE A 8 1.35 -4.10 8.19
N VAL A 9 1.67 -4.27 6.91
CA VAL A 9 2.80 -3.58 6.28
C VAL A 9 2.30 -2.22 5.79
N VAL A 10 2.94 -1.14 6.23
CA VAL A 10 2.61 0.23 5.81
C VAL A 10 3.56 0.63 4.69
N ILE A 11 3.04 0.71 3.48
CA ILE A 11 3.83 0.92 2.26
C ILE A 11 3.66 2.38 1.82
N GLU A 12 4.69 3.17 2.03
CA GLU A 12 4.75 4.60 1.68
C GLU A 12 6.20 5.03 1.52
N ASP A 13 6.42 6.14 0.82
CA ASP A 13 7.77 6.66 0.59
C ASP A 13 8.34 7.47 1.75
N GLY A 14 7.52 7.76 2.75
CA GLY A 14 7.91 8.47 3.98
C GLY A 14 7.46 7.71 5.21
N THR A 15 7.11 8.44 6.27
CA THR A 15 6.69 7.86 7.54
C THR A 15 5.40 8.47 8.09
N GLU A 16 4.73 9.35 7.33
CA GLU A 16 3.57 10.10 7.81
C GLU A 16 2.42 9.18 8.24
N TYR A 17 2.06 8.20 7.40
CA TYR A 17 1.03 7.22 7.76
C TYR A 17 1.49 6.31 8.89
N PHE A 18 2.72 5.82 8.80
CA PHE A 18 3.26 4.93 9.82
C PHE A 18 3.27 5.61 11.19
N ASP A 19 3.77 6.83 11.28
CA ASP A 19 3.84 7.55 12.55
C ASP A 19 2.46 7.80 13.12
N ARG A 20 1.51 8.21 12.27
CA ARG A 20 0.13 8.46 12.68
C ARG A 20 -0.54 7.18 13.17
N PHE A 21 -0.45 6.10 12.42
CA PHE A 21 -1.10 4.84 12.77
C PHE A 21 -0.44 4.19 13.98
N GLN A 22 0.89 4.26 14.09
CA GLN A 22 1.59 3.76 15.26
C GLN A 22 1.13 4.47 16.53
N ARG A 23 0.93 5.78 16.45
CA ARG A 23 0.46 6.57 17.57
C ARG A 23 -0.95 6.19 18.01
N PHE A 24 -1.87 6.01 17.09
CA PHE A 24 -3.29 5.81 17.39
C PHE A 24 -3.72 4.34 17.37
N LEU A 25 -3.02 3.48 16.66
CA LEU A 25 -3.41 2.07 16.44
C LEU A 25 -2.34 1.07 16.87
N GLY A 26 -1.20 1.53 17.39
CA GLY A 26 -0.10 0.63 17.76
C GLY A 26 -0.42 -0.36 18.88
N ASP A 27 -1.44 -0.08 19.67
CA ASP A 27 -1.90 -1.02 20.70
C ASP A 27 -2.73 -2.17 20.12
N ALA A 28 -3.40 -1.94 18.99
CA ALA A 28 -4.30 -2.92 18.38
C ALA A 28 -3.66 -3.68 17.22
N PHE A 29 -2.66 -3.11 16.56
CA PHE A 29 -2.00 -3.66 15.39
C PHE A 29 -0.49 -3.55 15.50
N THR A 30 0.22 -4.53 14.91
CA THR A 30 1.66 -4.42 14.68
C THR A 30 1.85 -3.84 13.29
N LEU A 31 2.61 -2.74 13.19
CA LEU A 31 2.82 -2.03 11.93
C LEU A 31 4.29 -2.16 11.51
N ILE A 32 4.52 -2.51 10.25
CA ILE A 32 5.86 -2.66 9.67
C ILE A 32 5.99 -1.67 8.52
N PRO A 33 6.92 -0.70 8.58
CA PRO A 33 7.10 0.25 7.47
C PRO A 33 7.84 -0.37 6.30
N ALA A 34 7.46 -0.02 5.07
CA ALA A 34 8.14 -0.43 3.85
C ALA A 34 8.13 0.73 2.86
N ARG A 35 9.30 1.18 2.42
CA ARG A 35 9.45 2.39 1.60
C ARG A 35 9.32 2.17 0.10
N ASP A 36 9.39 0.92 -0.35
CA ASP A 36 9.38 0.60 -1.76
C ASP A 36 8.89 -0.83 -1.96
N PHE A 37 8.83 -1.26 -3.21
CA PHE A 37 8.39 -2.61 -3.56
C PHE A 37 9.26 -3.68 -2.90
N ALA A 38 10.58 -3.54 -2.94
CA ALA A 38 11.48 -4.56 -2.40
C ALA A 38 11.26 -4.76 -0.90
N ALA A 39 11.15 -3.66 -0.14
CA ALA A 39 10.87 -3.71 1.29
C ALA A 39 9.48 -4.31 1.57
N ALA A 40 8.47 -3.93 0.78
CA ALA A 40 7.11 -4.47 0.93
C ALA A 40 7.07 -5.97 0.68
N ARG A 41 7.74 -6.43 -0.37
CA ARG A 41 7.82 -7.85 -0.69
C ARG A 41 8.51 -8.65 0.41
N ALA A 42 9.59 -8.09 0.97
CA ALA A 42 10.32 -8.74 2.07
C ALA A 42 9.48 -8.82 3.35
N ALA A 43 8.64 -7.83 3.62
CA ALA A 43 7.82 -7.77 4.82
C ALA A 43 6.49 -8.54 4.71
N ALA A 44 5.99 -8.79 3.49
CA ALA A 44 4.69 -9.41 3.27
C ALA A 44 4.54 -10.81 3.89
N PRO A 45 5.54 -11.72 3.82
CA PRO A 45 5.43 -13.00 4.49
C PRO A 45 5.26 -12.83 6.01
N GLY A 46 4.24 -13.44 6.57
CA GLY A 46 3.93 -13.31 8.00
C GLY A 46 3.05 -12.11 8.36
N ALA A 47 2.77 -11.22 7.41
CA ALA A 47 1.81 -10.14 7.62
C ALA A 47 0.38 -10.63 7.36
N ASP A 48 -0.58 -9.88 7.91
CA ASP A 48 -2.01 -10.17 7.76
C ASP A 48 -2.67 -9.23 6.75
N GLY A 49 -2.09 -8.08 6.48
CA GLY A 49 -2.64 -7.12 5.53
C GLY A 49 -1.64 -6.05 5.13
N LEU A 50 -2.04 -5.25 4.14
CA LEU A 50 -1.23 -4.19 3.56
C LEU A 50 -1.98 -2.86 3.63
N LEU A 51 -1.24 -1.79 3.96
CA LEU A 51 -1.71 -0.42 3.85
C LEU A 51 -0.80 0.28 2.84
N LEU A 52 -1.37 0.87 1.79
CA LEU A 52 -0.59 1.49 0.72
C LEU A 52 -0.98 2.94 0.51
N ASP A 53 0.00 3.82 0.46
CA ASP A 53 -0.15 5.14 -0.12
C ASP A 53 -0.13 5.04 -1.65
N LEU A 54 -0.64 6.04 -2.34
CA LEU A 54 -0.70 6.06 -3.80
C LEU A 54 0.55 6.69 -4.41
N ASP A 55 0.96 7.86 -3.91
CA ASP A 55 1.99 8.70 -4.49
C ASP A 55 3.34 8.51 -3.78
N PHE A 56 4.38 8.20 -4.55
CA PHE A 56 5.73 7.92 -4.04
C PHE A 56 6.75 8.88 -4.66
N ARG A 57 6.52 10.19 -4.56
CA ARG A 57 7.39 11.21 -5.16
C ARG A 57 8.81 11.22 -4.62
N ARG A 58 9.01 10.76 -3.39
CA ARG A 58 10.31 10.73 -2.72
C ARG A 58 11.11 9.47 -3.00
N THR A 59 10.53 8.51 -3.70
CA THR A 59 11.23 7.26 -4.01
C THR A 59 12.28 7.50 -5.10
N PRO A 60 13.54 7.06 -4.89
CA PRO A 60 14.56 7.15 -5.94
C PRO A 60 14.12 6.41 -7.22
N PRO A 61 14.46 6.93 -8.41
CA PRO A 61 14.02 6.31 -9.68
C PRO A 61 14.38 4.84 -9.83
N ASP A 62 15.54 4.43 -9.32
CA ASP A 62 16.01 3.04 -9.41
C ASP A 62 15.25 2.07 -8.50
N ARG A 63 14.39 2.59 -7.61
CA ARG A 63 13.54 1.78 -6.74
C ARG A 63 12.07 1.77 -7.15
N LEU A 64 11.72 2.52 -8.20
CA LEU A 64 10.36 2.50 -8.73
C LEU A 64 10.13 1.22 -9.54
N VAL A 65 8.89 0.73 -9.49
CA VAL A 65 8.44 -0.36 -10.35
C VAL A 65 7.45 0.17 -11.37
N ASP A 66 7.38 -0.50 -12.52
CA ASP A 66 6.35 -0.27 -13.52
C ASP A 66 5.39 -1.46 -13.58
N GLU A 67 4.65 -1.60 -14.67
CA GLU A 67 3.68 -2.67 -14.84
C GLU A 67 4.30 -4.06 -14.99
N ARG A 68 5.60 -4.13 -15.27
CA ARG A 68 6.34 -5.39 -15.55
C ARG A 68 7.33 -5.79 -14.46
N GLY A 69 7.78 -4.83 -13.65
CA GLY A 69 8.80 -5.06 -12.65
C GLY A 69 9.59 -3.80 -12.36
N PRO A 70 10.90 -3.92 -12.01
CA PRO A 70 11.74 -2.74 -11.81
C PRO A 70 11.73 -1.86 -13.04
N ALA A 71 11.55 -0.55 -12.83
CA ALA A 71 11.51 0.39 -13.94
C ALA A 71 12.87 0.48 -14.63
N PRO A 72 12.94 0.35 -15.99
CA PRO A 72 14.22 0.46 -16.71
C PRO A 72 14.81 1.86 -16.56
N GLN A 73 16.12 1.92 -16.26
CA GLN A 73 16.84 3.17 -16.06
C GLN A 73 17.63 3.54 -17.31
N PRO A 74 17.88 4.86 -17.57
CA PRO A 74 17.37 6.00 -16.81
C PRO A 74 15.92 6.33 -17.15
N LEU A 75 15.20 6.95 -16.21
CA LEU A 75 13.84 7.42 -16.42
C LEU A 75 13.83 8.87 -16.88
N ASP A 76 13.03 9.20 -17.90
CA ASP A 76 12.74 10.60 -18.20
C ASP A 76 11.77 11.18 -17.17
N ALA A 77 11.65 12.52 -17.15
CA ALA A 77 10.85 13.21 -16.15
C ALA A 77 9.37 12.83 -16.22
N GLY A 78 8.81 12.64 -17.40
CA GLY A 78 7.40 12.27 -17.59
C GLY A 78 7.11 10.85 -17.10
N THR A 79 7.97 9.90 -17.42
CA THR A 79 7.85 8.52 -16.95
C THR A 79 8.02 8.46 -15.44
N ARG A 80 9.00 9.16 -14.90
CA ARG A 80 9.20 9.22 -13.45
C ARG A 80 7.97 9.76 -12.73
N ALA A 81 7.38 10.84 -13.23
CA ALA A 81 6.17 11.41 -12.65
C ALA A 81 5.01 10.43 -12.68
N ARG A 82 4.78 9.79 -13.82
CA ARG A 82 3.71 8.81 -13.99
C ARG A 82 3.87 7.64 -13.01
N LEU A 83 5.06 7.08 -12.91
CA LEU A 83 5.32 5.94 -12.03
C LEU A 83 5.21 6.34 -10.56
N SER A 84 5.66 7.54 -10.20
CA SER A 84 5.58 8.04 -8.83
C SER A 84 4.14 8.30 -8.40
N GLU A 85 3.33 8.89 -9.26
CA GLU A 85 1.94 9.25 -8.94
C GLU A 85 1.03 8.04 -8.74
N THR A 86 1.37 6.90 -9.32
CA THR A 86 0.57 5.67 -9.24
C THR A 86 1.34 4.51 -8.61
N GLN A 87 2.45 4.80 -7.96
CA GLN A 87 3.37 3.76 -7.48
C GLN A 87 2.71 2.78 -6.53
N GLY A 88 1.81 3.23 -5.65
CA GLY A 88 1.09 2.33 -4.75
C GLY A 88 0.32 1.25 -5.50
N ILE A 89 -0.33 1.62 -6.59
CA ILE A 89 -1.04 0.66 -7.45
C ILE A 89 -0.06 -0.29 -8.12
N LEU A 90 1.04 0.23 -8.65
CA LEU A 90 2.06 -0.58 -9.33
C LEU A 90 2.73 -1.56 -8.37
N ILE A 91 3.04 -1.11 -7.15
CA ILE A 91 3.57 -1.99 -6.10
C ILE A 91 2.59 -3.12 -5.81
N LEU A 92 1.30 -2.80 -5.64
CA LEU A 92 0.30 -3.81 -5.36
C LEU A 92 0.16 -4.82 -6.51
N ARG A 93 0.20 -4.36 -7.76
CA ARG A 93 0.22 -5.25 -8.93
C ARG A 93 1.39 -6.22 -8.88
N GLN A 94 2.59 -5.71 -8.58
CA GLN A 94 3.78 -6.55 -8.50
C GLN A 94 3.72 -7.52 -7.33
N LEU A 95 3.17 -7.10 -6.19
CA LEU A 95 2.95 -8.01 -5.06
C LEU A 95 1.98 -9.12 -5.42
N ARG A 96 0.87 -8.80 -6.10
CA ARG A 96 -0.09 -9.80 -6.56
C ARG A 96 0.54 -10.78 -7.55
N ALA A 97 1.35 -10.26 -8.49
CA ALA A 97 2.08 -11.10 -9.45
C ALA A 97 3.09 -12.02 -8.75
N ALA A 98 3.64 -11.60 -7.62
CA ALA A 98 4.56 -12.41 -6.81
C ALA A 98 3.83 -13.40 -5.88
N GLY A 99 2.50 -13.48 -5.95
CA GLY A 99 1.72 -14.43 -5.14
C GLY A 99 1.27 -13.91 -3.79
N VAL A 100 1.46 -12.62 -3.51
CA VAL A 100 0.97 -12.02 -2.26
C VAL A 100 -0.53 -11.76 -2.40
N THR A 101 -1.33 -12.44 -1.56
CA THR A 101 -2.80 -12.37 -1.62
C THR A 101 -3.40 -11.68 -0.40
N LEU A 102 -2.59 -11.02 0.40
CA LEU A 102 -3.04 -10.33 1.61
C LEU A 102 -4.06 -9.24 1.30
N PRO A 103 -5.08 -9.05 2.16
CA PRO A 103 -5.98 -7.91 2.03
C PRO A 103 -5.22 -6.61 2.03
N ALA A 104 -5.61 -5.68 1.17
CA ALA A 104 -4.96 -4.39 1.03
C ALA A 104 -5.95 -3.25 1.16
N LEU A 105 -5.52 -2.16 1.82
CA LEU A 105 -6.19 -0.87 1.81
C LEU A 105 -5.29 0.11 1.05
N LEU A 106 -5.83 0.73 0.02
CA LEU A 106 -5.14 1.77 -0.74
C LEU A 106 -5.73 3.13 -0.35
N PHE A 107 -4.87 4.02 0.13
CA PHE A 107 -5.27 5.38 0.50
C PHE A 107 -5.25 6.26 -0.75
N ALA A 108 -6.42 6.51 -1.31
CA ALA A 108 -6.55 7.29 -2.53
C ALA A 108 -7.96 7.83 -2.66
N ASP A 109 -8.07 9.02 -3.26
CA ASP A 109 -9.36 9.59 -3.67
C ASP A 109 -9.52 9.32 -5.16
N ILE A 110 -10.34 8.34 -5.51
CA ILE A 110 -10.62 7.97 -6.89
C ILE A 110 -12.09 8.29 -7.17
N ASP A 111 -12.32 9.28 -8.03
CA ASP A 111 -13.66 9.78 -8.30
C ASP A 111 -14.44 8.94 -9.33
N ASP A 112 -13.71 8.22 -10.20
CA ASP A 112 -14.34 7.40 -11.23
C ASP A 112 -14.77 6.04 -10.67
N PRO A 113 -16.09 5.74 -10.56
CA PRO A 113 -16.56 4.45 -10.05
C PRO A 113 -16.11 3.26 -10.91
N GLY A 114 -15.94 3.46 -12.20
CA GLY A 114 -15.44 2.42 -13.11
C GLY A 114 -13.99 2.05 -12.81
N GLN A 115 -13.14 3.05 -12.56
CA GLN A 115 -11.75 2.83 -12.19
C GLN A 115 -11.66 2.13 -10.83
N THR A 116 -12.44 2.57 -9.85
CA THR A 116 -12.51 1.93 -8.54
C THR A 116 -12.86 0.45 -8.67
N ARG A 117 -13.91 0.15 -9.45
CA ARG A 117 -14.37 -1.22 -9.67
C ARG A 117 -13.30 -2.06 -10.37
N PHE A 118 -12.64 -1.50 -11.36
CA PHE A 118 -11.56 -2.19 -12.08
C PHE A 118 -10.41 -2.56 -11.12
N LEU A 119 -9.98 -1.61 -10.29
CA LEU A 119 -8.89 -1.84 -9.34
C LEU A 119 -9.27 -2.87 -8.27
N THR A 120 -10.44 -2.71 -7.65
CA THR A 120 -10.88 -3.61 -6.59
C THR A 120 -11.16 -5.02 -7.09
N THR A 121 -11.46 -5.19 -8.37
CA THR A 121 -11.63 -6.50 -9.00
C THR A 121 -10.28 -7.11 -9.39
N SER A 122 -9.44 -6.33 -10.09
CA SER A 122 -8.18 -6.86 -10.64
C SER A 122 -7.10 -7.06 -9.59
N LEU A 123 -7.15 -6.32 -8.48
CA LEU A 123 -6.16 -6.39 -7.41
C LEU A 123 -6.75 -6.89 -6.09
N ALA A 124 -7.86 -7.62 -6.17
CA ALA A 124 -8.56 -8.14 -5.00
C ALA A 124 -7.65 -9.07 -4.16
N PRO A 125 -7.83 -9.12 -2.83
CA PRO A 125 -8.76 -8.31 -2.05
C PRO A 125 -8.22 -6.90 -1.79
N LEU A 126 -8.96 -5.89 -2.23
CA LEU A 126 -8.55 -4.50 -2.12
C LEU A 126 -9.75 -3.64 -1.71
N THR A 127 -9.54 -2.77 -0.73
CA THR A 127 -10.45 -1.69 -0.35
C THR A 127 -9.76 -0.36 -0.60
N ILE A 128 -10.45 0.58 -1.25
CA ILE A 128 -9.93 1.92 -1.45
C ILE A 128 -10.48 2.81 -0.35
N ALA A 129 -9.56 3.44 0.39
CA ALA A 129 -9.88 4.30 1.52
C ALA A 129 -9.59 5.75 1.15
N GLY A 130 -10.65 6.56 1.03
CA GLY A 130 -10.53 7.97 0.69
C GLY A 130 -10.00 8.81 1.84
N SER A 131 -9.60 10.04 1.53
CA SER A 131 -9.02 10.98 2.50
C SER A 131 -10.00 11.44 3.58
N ARG A 132 -11.31 11.21 3.37
CA ARG A 132 -12.34 11.58 4.35
C ARG A 132 -12.40 10.63 5.55
N LEU A 133 -11.79 9.44 5.44
CA LEU A 133 -11.83 8.47 6.53
C LEU A 133 -10.89 8.88 7.64
N GLY A 134 -11.41 8.85 8.87
CA GLY A 134 -10.60 9.04 10.07
C GLY A 134 -9.95 7.74 10.51
N VAL A 135 -9.12 7.84 11.56
CA VAL A 135 -8.38 6.70 12.09
C VAL A 135 -9.31 5.57 12.54
N ARG A 136 -10.47 5.91 13.12
CA ARG A 136 -11.44 4.89 13.58
C ARG A 136 -12.03 4.09 12.43
N GLU A 137 -12.38 4.76 11.34
CA GLU A 137 -12.92 4.10 10.15
C GLU A 137 -11.86 3.22 9.49
N ILE A 138 -10.62 3.70 9.43
CA ILE A 138 -9.49 2.92 8.89
C ILE A 138 -9.26 1.68 9.77
N ALA A 139 -9.26 1.83 11.10
CA ALA A 139 -9.12 0.71 12.01
C ALA A 139 -10.22 -0.34 11.81
N ALA A 140 -11.47 0.11 11.59
CA ALA A 140 -12.58 -0.80 11.32
C ALA A 140 -12.38 -1.59 10.02
N LEU A 141 -11.89 -0.93 8.97
CA LEU A 141 -11.55 -1.59 7.71
C LEU A 141 -10.42 -2.60 7.89
N MET A 142 -9.40 -2.26 8.67
CA MET A 142 -8.30 -3.16 8.96
C MET A 142 -8.78 -4.41 9.71
N ARG A 143 -9.64 -4.24 10.72
CA ARG A 143 -10.20 -5.38 11.46
C ARG A 143 -11.09 -6.25 10.59
N ALA A 144 -11.88 -5.64 9.71
CA ALA A 144 -12.75 -6.38 8.80
C ALA A 144 -11.97 -7.17 7.74
N ALA A 145 -10.75 -6.74 7.43
CA ALA A 145 -9.91 -7.39 6.42
C ALA A 145 -9.23 -8.67 6.91
N VAL A 146 -9.05 -8.82 8.22
CA VAL A 146 -8.31 -9.94 8.80
C VAL A 146 -9.16 -10.88 9.61
#